data_7c3497ffbee663c04db2eba9e039daec
#
_entry.id   7c3497ffbee663c04db2eba9e039daec
#
_cell.length_a   1.000
_cell.length_b   1.000
_cell.length_c   1.000
_cell.angle_alpha   90.00
_cell.angle_beta   90.00
_cell.angle_gamma   90.00
#
_symmetry.space_group_name_H-M   'P 1'
#
loop_
_entity.id
_entity.type
_entity.pdbx_description
1 polymer ?
#
loop_
_entity_poly.entity_id
_entity_poly.type
_entity_poly.pdbx_seq_one_letter_code
_entity_poly.pdbx_strand_id
1 'polypeptide(L)'
;AHPLRTVDDFDETIDDFALAVIALSLKAISLAPSLYTTYGASDRLLFAASDFLDLSKSKVLAALQSLLADEELKTLLSMFLMASAKKNLSMCSFRLFGLKAPHCEQPMEEEVLSTTVKEEDIKNGIRDEYGVAYSKDGERLLDAWPDLSGHYMIKKGTKVICNGAFHRCSLTSINLPDSVTSIGECAFIRCQSLTRINIPDSMTSIGDNAFRNCESLTCINIPDSVTSIGNSAFCGCESLTSIN
;
A
#
# COMPACT_ATOMS: atom_id res chain seq x y z
N ALA A 1 -12.42 -16.45 9.17
CA ALA A 1 -12.70 -15.03 8.88
C ALA A 1 -12.72 -14.23 10.18
N HIS A 2 -12.36 -12.94 10.13
CA HIS A 2 -12.40 -12.07 11.32
C HIS A 2 -13.84 -11.89 11.80
N PRO A 3 -14.17 -12.07 13.10
CA PRO A 3 -15.55 -12.04 13.62
C PRO A 3 -16.29 -10.70 13.41
N LEU A 4 -15.58 -9.61 13.15
CA LEU A 4 -16.15 -8.28 12.91
C LEU A 4 -16.34 -7.94 11.43
N ARG A 5 -16.07 -8.89 10.52
CA ARG A 5 -16.27 -8.71 9.07
C ARG A 5 -17.69 -9.03 8.65
N THR A 6 -18.18 -8.26 7.69
CA THR A 6 -19.47 -8.49 7.00
C THR A 6 -19.23 -9.23 5.68
N VAL A 7 -20.31 -9.64 5.01
CA VAL A 7 -20.23 -10.30 3.68
C VAL A 7 -19.62 -9.41 2.60
N ASP A 8 -19.58 -8.10 2.80
CA ASP A 8 -19.04 -7.14 1.83
C ASP A 8 -17.52 -6.92 2.00
N ASP A 9 -16.92 -7.48 3.06
CA ASP A 9 -15.49 -7.38 3.38
C ASP A 9 -14.66 -8.54 2.77
N PHE A 10 -15.13 -9.17 1.70
CA PHE A 10 -14.44 -10.29 1.06
C PHE A 10 -13.40 -9.79 0.05
N ASP A 11 -12.13 -9.91 0.41
CA ASP A 11 -10.98 -9.68 -0.47
C ASP A 11 -9.97 -10.85 -0.40
N GLU A 12 -8.89 -10.78 -1.17
CA GLU A 12 -7.84 -11.80 -1.24
C GLU A 12 -7.08 -12.00 0.09
N THR A 13 -7.28 -11.13 1.09
CA THR A 13 -6.58 -11.15 2.39
C THR A 13 -7.40 -11.79 3.52
N ILE A 14 -8.55 -12.35 3.21
CA ILE A 14 -9.48 -12.99 4.19
C ILE A 14 -8.78 -14.04 5.04
N ASP A 15 -7.90 -14.81 4.42
CA ASP A 15 -7.28 -15.96 5.07
C ASP A 15 -6.11 -15.55 5.97
N ASP A 16 -5.54 -14.35 5.78
CA ASP A 16 -4.37 -13.88 6.52
C ASP A 16 -4.64 -13.76 8.03
N PHE A 17 -5.82 -13.25 8.42
CA PHE A 17 -6.18 -13.18 9.84
C PHE A 17 -6.36 -14.56 10.46
N ALA A 18 -7.03 -15.47 9.75
CA ALA A 18 -7.22 -16.84 10.21
C ALA A 18 -5.87 -17.57 10.33
N LEU A 19 -4.98 -17.39 9.34
CA LEU A 19 -3.62 -17.93 9.39
C LEU A 19 -2.80 -17.36 10.54
N ALA A 20 -2.92 -16.07 10.85
CA ALA A 20 -2.27 -15.44 11.98
C ALA A 20 -2.72 -16.06 13.32
N VAL A 21 -4.03 -16.25 13.49
CA VAL A 21 -4.61 -16.87 14.67
C VAL A 21 -4.13 -18.32 14.81
N ILE A 22 -4.09 -19.08 13.71
CA ILE A 22 -3.62 -20.48 13.69
C ILE A 22 -2.13 -20.51 14.05
N ALA A 23 -1.28 -19.72 13.39
CA ALA A 23 0.16 -19.70 13.62
C ALA A 23 0.50 -19.33 15.06
N LEU A 24 -0.14 -18.27 15.59
CA LEU A 24 0.01 -17.86 16.99
C LEU A 24 -0.40 -18.97 17.95
N SER A 25 -1.54 -19.62 17.68
CA SER A 25 -2.04 -20.72 18.52
C SER A 25 -1.11 -21.93 18.51
N LEU A 26 -0.63 -22.36 17.34
CA LEU A 26 0.28 -23.50 17.20
C LEU A 26 1.62 -23.21 17.88
N LYS A 27 2.19 -22.01 17.70
CA LYS A 27 3.42 -21.61 18.38
C LYS A 27 3.25 -21.61 19.89
N ALA A 28 2.16 -21.03 20.40
CA ALA A 28 1.88 -21.00 21.83
C ALA A 28 1.71 -22.42 22.41
N ILE A 29 1.00 -23.32 21.73
CA ILE A 29 0.82 -24.73 22.11
C ILE A 29 2.17 -25.46 22.11
N SER A 30 3.05 -25.19 21.14
CA SER A 30 4.39 -25.80 21.10
C SER A 30 5.26 -25.42 22.29
N LEU A 31 5.10 -24.21 22.81
CA LEU A 31 5.83 -23.72 24.00
C LEU A 31 5.18 -24.19 25.31
N ALA A 32 3.86 -24.27 25.35
CA ALA A 32 3.09 -24.67 26.52
C ALA A 32 1.87 -25.55 26.13
N PRO A 33 2.02 -26.88 25.98
CA PRO A 33 0.94 -27.77 25.56
C PRO A 33 -0.31 -27.71 26.42
N SER A 34 -0.18 -27.36 27.69
CA SER A 34 -1.28 -27.16 28.64
C SER A 34 -2.27 -26.06 28.22
N LEU A 35 -1.88 -25.15 27.37
CA LEU A 35 -2.78 -24.13 26.81
C LEU A 35 -3.90 -24.75 25.99
N TYR A 36 -3.61 -25.81 25.22
CA TYR A 36 -4.64 -26.49 24.44
C TYR A 36 -5.65 -27.23 25.35
N THR A 37 -5.20 -27.83 26.42
CA THR A 37 -6.11 -28.50 27.36
C THR A 37 -6.96 -27.52 28.15
N THR A 38 -6.48 -26.27 28.31
CA THR A 38 -7.19 -25.23 29.08
C THR A 38 -8.15 -24.41 28.22
N TYR A 39 -7.74 -24.08 27.01
CA TYR A 39 -8.46 -23.11 26.13
C TYR A 39 -8.91 -23.68 24.79
N GLY A 40 -8.32 -24.79 24.35
CA GLY A 40 -8.67 -25.46 23.08
C GLY A 40 -10.02 -26.18 23.15
N ALA A 41 -10.59 -26.44 21.98
CA ALA A 41 -11.80 -27.23 21.83
C ALA A 41 -11.81 -27.89 20.43
N SER A 42 -12.82 -28.72 20.13
CA SER A 42 -12.95 -29.42 18.85
C SER A 42 -13.13 -28.48 17.65
N ASP A 43 -13.59 -27.25 17.89
CA ASP A 43 -13.89 -26.22 16.88
C ASP A 43 -12.85 -25.08 16.84
N ARG A 44 -11.86 -25.08 17.72
CA ARG A 44 -10.84 -24.02 17.80
C ARG A 44 -9.54 -24.52 18.40
N LEU A 45 -8.43 -23.86 18.10
CA LEU A 45 -7.13 -24.11 18.75
C LEU A 45 -7.05 -23.49 20.15
N LEU A 46 -7.02 -22.16 20.24
CA LEU A 46 -6.95 -21.45 21.52
C LEU A 46 -8.05 -20.40 21.66
N PHE A 47 -8.25 -19.56 20.64
CA PHE A 47 -9.13 -18.40 20.72
C PHE A 47 -10.58 -18.75 20.43
N ALA A 48 -11.49 -18.30 21.29
CA ALA A 48 -12.91 -18.35 21.09
C ALA A 48 -13.40 -17.06 20.38
N ALA A 49 -14.57 -17.11 19.75
CA ALA A 49 -15.16 -15.92 19.10
C ALA A 49 -15.34 -14.75 20.09
N SER A 50 -15.61 -15.03 21.36
CA SER A 50 -15.72 -14.02 22.43
C SER A 50 -14.41 -13.27 22.71
N ASP A 51 -13.25 -13.90 22.46
CA ASP A 51 -11.95 -13.25 22.68
C ASP A 51 -11.75 -12.08 21.70
N PHE A 52 -12.32 -12.17 20.50
CA PHE A 52 -12.20 -11.14 19.47
C PHE A 52 -13.17 -9.96 19.65
N LEU A 53 -14.21 -10.12 20.48
CA LEU A 53 -15.12 -9.03 20.83
C LEU A 53 -14.47 -8.01 21.77
N ASP A 54 -13.64 -8.50 22.71
CA ASP A 54 -12.91 -7.67 23.64
C ASP A 54 -11.59 -8.36 24.03
N LEU A 55 -10.54 -8.07 23.27
CA LEU A 55 -9.21 -8.64 23.46
C LEU A 55 -8.63 -8.34 24.86
N SER A 56 -9.03 -7.23 25.49
CA SER A 56 -8.55 -6.84 26.82
C SER A 56 -9.01 -7.81 27.92
N LYS A 57 -10.10 -8.55 27.66
CA LYS A 57 -10.67 -9.55 28.59
C LYS A 57 -10.29 -10.99 28.22
N SER A 58 -9.55 -11.20 27.14
CA SER A 58 -9.15 -12.54 26.70
C SER A 58 -8.19 -13.19 27.71
N LYS A 59 -8.65 -14.31 28.28
CA LYS A 59 -7.81 -15.12 29.16
C LYS A 59 -6.66 -15.81 28.44
N VAL A 60 -6.86 -16.09 27.14
CA VAL A 60 -5.83 -16.63 26.24
C VAL A 60 -4.69 -15.62 26.10
N LEU A 61 -4.99 -14.37 25.79
CA LEU A 61 -3.97 -13.33 25.69
C LEU A 61 -3.22 -13.11 27.00
N ALA A 62 -3.93 -13.12 28.13
CA ALA A 62 -3.29 -13.02 29.44
C ALA A 62 -2.32 -14.20 29.70
N ALA A 63 -2.69 -15.42 29.29
CA ALA A 63 -1.82 -16.59 29.42
C ALA A 63 -0.59 -16.52 28.52
N LEU A 64 -0.73 -15.96 27.28
CA LEU A 64 0.40 -15.78 26.36
C LEU A 64 1.44 -14.79 26.87
N GLN A 65 1.09 -13.85 27.72
CA GLN A 65 2.04 -12.89 28.31
C GLN A 65 3.19 -13.59 29.07
N SER A 66 2.93 -14.73 29.67
CA SER A 66 3.98 -15.50 30.38
C SER A 66 4.99 -16.17 29.44
N LEU A 67 4.70 -16.25 28.17
CA LEU A 67 5.52 -16.88 27.11
C LEU A 67 6.26 -15.88 26.23
N LEU A 68 6.17 -14.57 26.50
CA LEU A 68 6.77 -13.50 25.69
C LEU A 68 8.31 -13.46 25.71
N ALA A 69 8.96 -14.38 26.44
CA ALA A 69 10.40 -14.59 26.33
C ALA A 69 10.79 -15.21 24.97
N ASP A 70 9.86 -15.88 24.26
CA ASP A 70 10.08 -16.39 22.91
C ASP A 70 9.81 -15.28 21.89
N GLU A 71 10.84 -14.89 21.14
CA GLU A 71 10.77 -13.76 20.19
C GLU A 71 9.85 -14.05 18.99
N GLU A 72 9.74 -15.31 18.57
CA GLU A 72 8.82 -15.68 17.50
C GLU A 72 7.36 -15.55 17.94
N LEU A 73 7.03 -16.02 19.15
CA LEU A 73 5.70 -15.85 19.72
C LEU A 73 5.34 -14.38 19.90
N LYS A 74 6.29 -13.57 20.37
CA LYS A 74 6.13 -12.13 20.56
C LYS A 74 5.85 -11.43 19.21
N THR A 75 6.56 -11.80 18.15
CA THR A 75 6.33 -11.30 16.81
C THR A 75 4.93 -11.67 16.30
N LEU A 76 4.55 -12.95 16.39
CA LEU A 76 3.23 -13.43 15.98
C LEU A 76 2.10 -12.74 16.76
N LEU A 77 2.29 -12.54 18.06
CA LEU A 77 1.32 -11.84 18.89
C LEU A 77 1.18 -10.36 18.49
N SER A 78 2.30 -9.69 18.22
CA SER A 78 2.29 -8.30 17.76
C SER A 78 1.56 -8.15 16.44
N MET A 79 1.81 -9.03 15.47
CA MET A 79 1.13 -9.06 14.18
C MET A 79 -0.38 -9.33 14.34
N PHE A 80 -0.75 -10.27 15.20
CA PHE A 80 -2.15 -10.55 15.53
C PHE A 80 -2.86 -9.33 16.13
N LEU A 81 -2.24 -8.63 17.07
CA LEU A 81 -2.80 -7.44 17.70
C LEU A 81 -2.95 -6.29 16.71
N MET A 82 -1.97 -6.10 15.83
CA MET A 82 -2.07 -5.12 14.75
C MET A 82 -3.20 -5.43 13.76
N ALA A 83 -3.33 -6.69 13.35
CA ALA A 83 -4.40 -7.15 12.47
C ALA A 83 -5.79 -6.98 13.12
N SER A 84 -5.87 -7.18 14.45
CA SER A 84 -7.12 -7.00 15.20
C SER A 84 -7.52 -5.54 15.40
N ALA A 85 -6.54 -4.63 15.52
CA ALA A 85 -6.76 -3.20 15.73
C ALA A 85 -7.15 -2.48 14.43
N LYS A 86 -6.60 -2.91 13.32
CA LYS A 86 -6.89 -2.33 12.00
C LYS A 86 -7.89 -3.25 11.29
N LYS A 87 -9.14 -2.80 11.12
CA LYS A 87 -10.16 -3.52 10.34
C LYS A 87 -9.73 -3.80 8.88
N ASN A 88 -8.60 -3.25 8.45
CA ASN A 88 -8.02 -3.39 7.13
C ASN A 88 -6.78 -4.28 7.19
N LEU A 89 -6.90 -5.50 6.70
CA LEU A 89 -5.86 -6.54 6.71
C LEU A 89 -4.85 -6.43 5.56
N SER A 90 -5.05 -5.52 4.61
CA SER A 90 -4.14 -5.34 3.47
C SER A 90 -2.71 -4.96 3.86
N MET A 91 -2.51 -4.51 5.09
CA MET A 91 -1.19 -4.18 5.65
C MET A 91 -0.49 -5.35 6.37
N CYS A 92 -1.17 -6.49 6.52
CA CYS A 92 -0.66 -7.66 7.23
C CYS A 92 -0.58 -8.87 6.32
N SER A 93 0.17 -8.74 5.21
CA SER A 93 0.41 -9.87 4.31
C SER A 93 1.36 -10.87 4.99
N PHE A 94 0.80 -11.97 5.51
CA PHE A 94 1.57 -13.09 6.05
C PHE A 94 2.18 -13.90 4.91
N ARG A 95 3.38 -13.56 4.49
CA ARG A 95 4.18 -14.48 3.68
C ARG A 95 4.87 -15.46 4.59
N LEU A 96 4.22 -16.59 4.87
CA LEU A 96 4.73 -17.67 5.73
C LEU A 96 5.95 -18.42 5.18
N PHE A 97 6.44 -18.07 3.99
CA PHE A 97 7.56 -18.77 3.36
C PHE A 97 8.75 -17.84 3.20
N GLY A 98 9.76 -18.02 4.07
CA GLY A 98 11.06 -17.39 3.92
C GLY A 98 11.53 -16.52 5.09
N LEU A 99 11.07 -16.79 6.30
CA LEU A 99 11.59 -16.11 7.50
C LEU A 99 13.03 -16.54 7.79
N LYS A 100 14.00 -15.85 7.17
CA LYS A 100 15.23 -15.52 7.89
C LYS A 100 14.88 -14.40 8.85
N ALA A 101 15.14 -14.61 10.14
CA ALA A 101 14.89 -13.63 11.19
C ALA A 101 15.36 -12.24 10.75
N PRO A 102 14.50 -11.22 10.70
CA PRO A 102 14.99 -9.86 10.56
C PRO A 102 15.62 -9.45 11.88
N HIS A 103 16.87 -9.00 11.83
CA HIS A 103 17.43 -8.16 12.87
C HIS A 103 16.42 -7.07 13.19
N CYS A 104 16.16 -6.89 14.49
CA CYS A 104 15.36 -5.80 15.01
C CYS A 104 16.13 -4.49 14.77
N GLU A 105 15.84 -3.84 13.67
CA GLU A 105 16.22 -2.46 13.43
C GLU A 105 14.93 -1.66 13.27
N GLN A 106 14.78 -0.68 14.16
CA GLN A 106 13.97 0.55 14.15
C GLN A 106 12.61 0.52 13.41
N PRO A 107 11.60 1.31 13.83
CA PRO A 107 10.36 1.44 13.07
C PRO A 107 10.74 1.77 11.64
N MET A 108 10.40 0.88 10.69
CA MET A 108 10.56 1.18 9.28
C MET A 108 9.74 2.45 9.03
N GLU A 109 10.42 3.58 8.97
CA GLU A 109 9.96 4.68 8.13
C GLU A 109 9.68 4.01 6.78
N GLU A 110 8.44 4.05 6.31
CA GLU A 110 8.15 3.67 4.92
C GLU A 110 9.21 4.39 4.10
N GLU A 111 10.12 3.64 3.50
CA GLU A 111 11.18 4.23 2.68
C GLU A 111 10.46 4.96 1.56
N VAL A 112 10.30 6.28 1.73
CA VAL A 112 9.64 7.13 0.76
C VAL A 112 10.46 7.01 -0.51
N LEU A 113 9.95 6.19 -1.45
CA LEU A 113 10.62 5.97 -2.71
C LEU A 113 10.87 7.32 -3.37
N SER A 114 12.14 7.59 -3.69
CA SER A 114 12.53 8.86 -4.26
C SER A 114 11.83 9.11 -5.60
N THR A 115 11.24 10.30 -5.76
CA THR A 115 10.69 10.79 -7.03
C THR A 115 11.80 11.20 -8.00
N THR A 116 13.03 11.43 -7.50
CA THR A 116 14.18 11.84 -8.32
C THR A 116 14.73 10.66 -9.11
N VAL A 117 14.92 10.85 -10.42
CA VAL A 117 15.49 9.84 -11.33
C VAL A 117 16.97 10.11 -11.51
N LYS A 118 17.80 9.09 -11.31
CA LYS A 118 19.23 9.09 -11.58
C LYS A 118 19.51 8.49 -12.97
N GLU A 119 20.65 8.80 -13.57
CA GLU A 119 21.05 8.21 -14.85
C GLU A 119 21.08 6.68 -14.82
N GLU A 120 21.49 6.10 -13.67
CA GLU A 120 21.50 4.66 -13.45
C GLU A 120 20.09 4.05 -13.46
N ASP A 121 19.09 4.76 -12.95
CA ASP A 121 17.70 4.30 -12.96
C ASP A 121 17.20 4.13 -14.40
N ILE A 122 17.49 5.11 -15.28
CA ILE A 122 17.10 5.06 -16.70
C ILE A 122 17.86 3.95 -17.45
N LYS A 123 19.15 3.79 -17.16
CA LYS A 123 20.00 2.78 -17.78
C LYS A 123 19.57 1.36 -17.43
N ASN A 124 19.16 1.14 -16.18
CA ASN A 124 18.73 -0.16 -15.66
C ASN A 124 17.21 -0.37 -15.74
N GLY A 125 16.47 0.66 -16.11
CA GLY A 125 15.01 0.63 -16.23
C GLY A 125 14.53 -0.27 -17.37
N ILE A 126 13.32 -0.77 -17.22
CA ILE A 126 12.67 -1.63 -18.23
C ILE A 126 11.57 -0.80 -18.89
N ARG A 127 11.62 -0.65 -20.22
CA ARG A 127 10.55 0.01 -20.98
C ARG A 127 9.48 -1.00 -21.37
N ASP A 128 8.25 -0.56 -21.31
CA ASP A 128 7.12 -1.32 -21.85
C ASP A 128 6.93 -1.09 -23.37
N GLU A 129 5.89 -1.70 -23.93
CA GLU A 129 5.55 -1.60 -25.36
C GLU A 129 5.18 -0.18 -25.81
N TYR A 130 4.85 0.72 -24.89
CA TYR A 130 4.51 2.13 -25.14
C TYR A 130 5.71 3.06 -24.93
N GLY A 131 6.88 2.53 -24.57
CA GLY A 131 8.09 3.30 -24.34
C GLY A 131 8.17 3.93 -22.93
N VAL A 132 7.28 3.56 -22.02
CA VAL A 132 7.32 4.01 -20.62
C VAL A 132 8.33 3.21 -19.83
N ALA A 133 9.28 3.90 -19.19
CA ALA A 133 10.34 3.30 -18.39
C ALA A 133 9.93 3.14 -16.93
N TYR A 134 10.18 1.97 -16.39
CA TYR A 134 9.99 1.62 -14.99
C TYR A 134 11.30 1.21 -14.35
N SER A 135 11.43 1.37 -13.04
CA SER A 135 12.51 0.74 -12.27
C SER A 135 12.44 -0.79 -12.41
N LYS A 136 13.54 -1.46 -12.14
CA LYS A 136 13.66 -2.91 -12.30
C LYS A 136 12.63 -3.72 -11.49
N ASP A 137 12.25 -3.21 -10.31
CA ASP A 137 11.19 -3.76 -9.44
C ASP A 137 9.78 -3.36 -9.87
N GLY A 138 9.64 -2.39 -10.80
CA GLY A 138 8.36 -1.86 -11.27
C GLY A 138 7.68 -0.87 -10.31
N GLU A 139 8.27 -0.55 -9.19
CA GLU A 139 7.67 0.31 -8.16
C GLU A 139 7.72 1.81 -8.51
N ARG A 140 8.67 2.22 -9.38
CA ARG A 140 8.84 3.60 -9.82
C ARG A 140 8.62 3.71 -11.31
N LEU A 141 7.76 4.63 -11.75
CA LEU A 141 7.65 5.03 -13.14
C LEU A 141 8.63 6.17 -13.39
N LEU A 142 9.65 5.93 -14.22
CA LEU A 142 10.82 6.80 -14.35
C LEU A 142 10.62 7.88 -15.42
N ASP A 143 10.15 7.48 -16.59
CA ASP A 143 10.12 8.34 -17.79
C ASP A 143 9.20 7.77 -18.87
N ALA A 144 8.62 8.61 -19.69
CA ALA A 144 7.84 8.22 -20.87
C ALA A 144 8.32 9.01 -22.09
N TRP A 145 8.20 8.42 -23.27
CA TRP A 145 8.53 9.14 -24.48
C TRP A 145 7.53 10.28 -24.75
N PRO A 146 7.97 11.46 -25.21
CA PRO A 146 7.11 12.62 -25.43
C PRO A 146 5.98 12.41 -26.45
N ASP A 147 6.12 11.45 -27.35
CA ASP A 147 5.13 11.06 -28.36
C ASP A 147 4.05 10.10 -27.82
N LEU A 148 4.15 9.70 -26.55
CA LEU A 148 3.11 8.92 -25.89
C LEU A 148 1.79 9.70 -25.89
N SER A 149 0.77 9.09 -26.48
CA SER A 149 -0.52 9.74 -26.72
C SER A 149 -1.71 8.83 -26.41
N GLY A 150 -2.90 9.42 -26.32
CA GLY A 150 -4.14 8.68 -26.09
C GLY A 150 -4.33 8.26 -24.64
N HIS A 151 -4.82 7.05 -24.42
CA HIS A 151 -5.06 6.48 -23.09
C HIS A 151 -3.89 5.60 -22.65
N TYR A 152 -3.40 5.80 -21.44
CA TYR A 152 -2.36 4.96 -20.88
C TYR A 152 -2.75 4.43 -19.49
N MET A 153 -2.43 3.15 -19.23
CA MET A 153 -2.67 2.49 -17.96
C MET A 153 -1.33 2.15 -17.30
N ILE A 154 -1.05 2.77 -16.17
CA ILE A 154 0.17 2.49 -15.38
C ILE A 154 0.12 1.07 -14.83
N LYS A 155 1.27 0.39 -14.81
CA LYS A 155 1.39 -0.98 -14.30
C LYS A 155 1.00 -1.08 -12.83
N LYS A 156 0.26 -2.13 -12.49
CA LYS A 156 -0.04 -2.45 -11.09
C LYS A 156 1.24 -2.66 -10.29
N GLY A 157 1.26 -2.18 -9.05
CA GLY A 157 2.44 -2.23 -8.17
C GLY A 157 3.34 -0.99 -8.25
N THR A 158 3.12 -0.08 -9.23
CA THR A 158 3.81 1.21 -9.25
C THR A 158 3.36 2.04 -8.05
N LYS A 159 4.31 2.51 -7.27
CA LYS A 159 4.10 3.34 -6.07
C LYS A 159 4.37 4.81 -6.31
N VAL A 160 5.32 5.13 -7.20
CA VAL A 160 5.79 6.49 -7.43
C VAL A 160 5.83 6.81 -8.92
N ILE A 161 5.26 7.96 -9.30
CA ILE A 161 5.47 8.59 -10.59
C ILE A 161 6.59 9.61 -10.40
N CYS A 162 7.74 9.39 -11.05
CA CYS A 162 8.93 10.20 -10.85
C CYS A 162 8.83 11.61 -11.45
N ASN A 163 9.79 12.46 -11.08
CA ASN A 163 9.87 13.83 -11.56
C ASN A 163 9.94 13.89 -13.09
N GLY A 164 9.07 14.68 -13.71
CA GLY A 164 9.03 14.86 -15.14
C GLY A 164 8.59 13.65 -15.97
N ALA A 165 8.12 12.59 -15.36
CA ALA A 165 7.90 11.29 -16.00
C ALA A 165 7.05 11.33 -17.29
N PHE A 166 6.03 12.20 -17.36
CA PHE A 166 5.17 12.40 -18.53
C PHE A 166 5.28 13.81 -19.12
N HIS A 167 6.43 14.46 -18.95
CA HIS A 167 6.63 15.82 -19.43
C HIS A 167 6.29 15.96 -20.92
N ARG A 168 5.30 16.82 -21.26
CA ARG A 168 4.84 17.10 -22.64
C ARG A 168 4.25 15.92 -23.40
N CYS A 169 3.83 14.86 -22.73
CA CYS A 169 3.11 13.77 -23.38
C CYS A 169 1.73 14.24 -23.88
N SER A 170 1.30 13.68 -25.01
CA SER A 170 -0.01 13.97 -25.62
C SER A 170 -1.11 13.04 -25.13
N LEU A 171 -1.02 12.58 -23.87
CA LEU A 171 -2.03 11.74 -23.23
C LEU A 171 -3.38 12.46 -23.16
N THR A 172 -4.46 11.77 -23.48
CA THR A 172 -5.84 12.26 -23.29
C THR A 172 -6.40 11.82 -21.94
N SER A 173 -6.01 10.65 -21.47
CA SER A 173 -6.35 10.13 -20.16
C SER A 173 -5.30 9.16 -19.65
N ILE A 174 -5.19 9.06 -18.32
CA ILE A 174 -4.28 8.13 -17.66
C ILE A 174 -4.97 7.47 -16.48
N ASN A 175 -4.72 6.18 -16.29
CA ASN A 175 -5.23 5.43 -15.16
C ASN A 175 -4.08 5.08 -14.20
N LEU A 176 -4.22 5.54 -12.95
CA LEU A 176 -3.28 5.26 -11.86
C LEU A 176 -3.80 4.07 -11.07
N PRO A 177 -2.97 3.05 -10.79
CA PRO A 177 -3.35 1.97 -9.90
C PRO A 177 -3.40 2.42 -8.43
N ASP A 178 -4.16 1.70 -7.60
CA ASP A 178 -4.32 1.97 -6.17
C ASP A 178 -3.02 1.84 -5.35
N SER A 179 -1.94 1.41 -5.97
CA SER A 179 -0.61 1.35 -5.34
C SER A 179 0.16 2.67 -5.39
N VAL A 180 -0.29 3.66 -6.21
CA VAL A 180 0.43 4.94 -6.36
C VAL A 180 0.19 5.82 -5.15
N THR A 181 1.28 6.21 -4.49
CA THR A 181 1.27 7.05 -3.29
C THR A 181 1.79 8.46 -3.53
N SER A 182 2.60 8.67 -4.57
CA SER A 182 3.18 9.99 -4.85
C SER A 182 3.35 10.28 -6.33
N ILE A 183 3.14 11.55 -6.67
CA ILE A 183 3.41 12.13 -7.99
C ILE A 183 4.52 13.17 -7.80
N GLY A 184 5.61 13.00 -8.56
CA GLY A 184 6.79 13.84 -8.50
C GLY A 184 6.62 15.24 -9.11
N GLU A 185 7.66 16.06 -8.94
CA GLU A 185 7.73 17.39 -9.51
C GLU A 185 7.62 17.35 -11.04
N CYS A 186 6.81 18.26 -11.62
CA CYS A 186 6.63 18.37 -13.07
C CYS A 186 6.18 17.07 -13.76
N ALA A 187 5.66 16.08 -13.07
CA ALA A 187 5.38 14.75 -13.62
C ALA A 187 4.48 14.78 -14.85
N PHE A 188 3.48 15.64 -14.89
CA PHE A 188 2.55 15.84 -16.03
C PHE A 188 2.62 17.26 -16.62
N ILE A 189 3.71 17.98 -16.39
CA ILE A 189 3.83 19.35 -16.88
C ILE A 189 3.64 19.40 -18.39
N ARG A 190 2.76 20.32 -18.87
CA ARG A 190 2.44 20.51 -20.29
C ARG A 190 1.82 19.30 -20.98
N CYS A 191 1.15 18.42 -20.28
CA CYS A 191 0.26 17.42 -20.88
C CYS A 191 -1.03 18.11 -21.36
N GLN A 192 -0.94 18.89 -22.43
CA GLN A 192 -2.00 19.81 -22.87
C GLN A 192 -3.29 19.09 -23.30
N SER A 193 -3.19 17.83 -23.72
CA SER A 193 -4.33 17.00 -24.16
C SER A 193 -4.99 16.23 -23.02
N LEU A 194 -4.43 16.25 -21.80
CA LEU A 194 -4.95 15.47 -20.66
C LEU A 194 -6.28 16.08 -20.18
N THR A 195 -7.39 15.34 -20.37
CA THR A 195 -8.74 15.80 -20.02
C THR A 195 -9.18 15.34 -18.66
N ARG A 196 -8.72 14.17 -18.21
CA ARG A 196 -9.04 13.63 -16.89
C ARG A 196 -7.95 12.72 -16.36
N ILE A 197 -7.83 12.72 -15.07
CA ILE A 197 -6.99 11.81 -14.28
C ILE A 197 -7.76 11.42 -13.02
N ASN A 198 -7.71 10.14 -12.66
CA ASN A 198 -8.25 9.67 -11.39
C ASN A 198 -7.11 9.49 -10.39
N ILE A 199 -7.15 10.24 -9.28
CA ILE A 199 -6.18 10.13 -8.19
C ILE A 199 -6.68 9.05 -7.23
N PRO A 200 -5.90 7.98 -6.96
CA PRO A 200 -6.32 6.91 -6.07
C PRO A 200 -6.28 7.33 -4.59
N ASP A 201 -7.08 6.66 -3.77
CA ASP A 201 -7.16 6.90 -2.31
C ASP A 201 -5.86 6.58 -1.55
N SER A 202 -4.91 5.92 -2.19
CA SER A 202 -3.56 5.70 -1.66
C SER A 202 -2.63 6.92 -1.79
N MET A 203 -3.02 7.92 -2.59
CA MET A 203 -2.18 9.09 -2.85
C MET A 203 -1.97 9.92 -1.59
N THR A 204 -0.71 10.25 -1.30
CA THR A 204 -0.34 11.08 -0.15
C THR A 204 0.25 12.42 -0.55
N SER A 205 0.91 12.50 -1.73
CA SER A 205 1.58 13.73 -2.15
C SER A 205 1.54 13.96 -3.65
N ILE A 206 1.39 15.24 -4.02
CA ILE A 206 1.47 15.75 -5.40
C ILE A 206 2.57 16.82 -5.42
N GLY A 207 3.57 16.64 -6.27
CA GLY A 207 4.76 17.50 -6.33
C GLY A 207 4.53 18.87 -6.94
N ASP A 208 5.56 19.71 -6.86
CA ASP A 208 5.56 21.05 -7.44
C ASP A 208 5.33 20.99 -8.96
N ASN A 209 4.49 21.88 -9.50
CA ASN A 209 4.18 21.98 -10.92
C ASN A 209 3.67 20.65 -11.56
N ALA A 210 3.19 19.70 -10.79
CA ALA A 210 2.89 18.34 -11.26
C ALA A 210 1.96 18.33 -12.48
N PHE A 211 0.93 19.17 -12.51
CA PHE A 211 -0.03 19.31 -13.61
C PHE A 211 0.01 20.71 -14.26
N ARG A 212 1.12 21.44 -14.09
CA ARG A 212 1.21 22.79 -14.66
C ARG A 212 1.03 22.77 -16.18
N ASN A 213 0.17 23.67 -16.69
CA ASN A 213 -0.19 23.81 -18.11
C ASN A 213 -0.83 22.53 -18.71
N CYS A 214 -1.60 21.78 -17.92
CA CYS A 214 -2.53 20.79 -18.42
C CYS A 214 -3.83 21.50 -18.87
N GLU A 215 -3.77 22.19 -20.00
CA GLU A 215 -4.80 23.15 -20.46
C GLU A 215 -6.19 22.53 -20.65
N SER A 216 -6.24 21.24 -21.05
CA SER A 216 -7.49 20.50 -21.29
C SER A 216 -8.05 19.78 -20.03
N LEU A 217 -7.37 19.83 -18.90
CA LEU A 217 -7.82 19.14 -17.69
C LEU A 217 -9.08 19.82 -17.15
N THR A 218 -10.22 19.09 -17.14
CA THR A 218 -11.54 19.67 -16.82
C THR A 218 -11.93 19.48 -15.36
N CYS A 219 -11.57 18.36 -14.76
CA CYS A 219 -11.85 18.05 -13.37
C CYS A 219 -10.77 17.12 -12.79
N ILE A 220 -10.55 17.26 -11.52
CA ILE A 220 -9.69 16.37 -10.73
C ILE A 220 -10.35 16.15 -9.38
N ASN A 221 -10.39 14.89 -8.95
CA ASN A 221 -10.82 14.53 -7.60
C ASN A 221 -9.54 14.26 -6.77
N ILE A 222 -9.36 15.00 -5.68
CA ILE A 222 -8.23 14.85 -4.77
C ILE A 222 -8.75 14.18 -3.50
N PRO A 223 -8.36 12.93 -3.23
CA PRO A 223 -8.84 12.22 -2.05
C PRO A 223 -8.30 12.82 -0.74
N ASP A 224 -9.01 12.59 0.37
CA ASP A 224 -8.65 13.06 1.71
C ASP A 224 -7.28 12.54 2.21
N SER A 225 -6.77 11.50 1.59
CA SER A 225 -5.43 10.94 1.86
C SER A 225 -4.28 11.85 1.44
N VAL A 226 -4.53 12.80 0.52
CA VAL A 226 -3.49 13.73 0.05
C VAL A 226 -3.18 14.76 1.12
N THR A 227 -2.01 14.64 1.73
CA THR A 227 -1.54 15.54 2.80
C THR A 227 -0.67 16.68 2.30
N SER A 228 -0.17 16.60 1.06
CA SER A 228 0.72 17.61 0.48
C SER A 228 0.46 17.83 -1.00
N ILE A 229 0.28 19.10 -1.37
CA ILE A 229 0.21 19.54 -2.76
C ILE A 229 1.28 20.63 -2.95
N GLY A 230 2.15 20.42 -3.92
CA GLY A 230 3.27 21.31 -4.22
C GLY A 230 2.88 22.63 -4.85
N ASN A 231 3.84 23.55 -4.90
CA ASN A 231 3.64 24.88 -5.47
C ASN A 231 3.24 24.79 -6.94
N SER A 232 2.26 25.62 -7.33
CA SER A 232 1.81 25.73 -8.74
C SER A 232 1.39 24.40 -9.38
N ALA A 233 0.99 23.40 -8.58
CA ALA A 233 0.65 22.06 -9.08
C ALA A 233 -0.37 22.09 -10.22
N PHE A 234 -1.34 22.99 -10.19
CA PHE A 234 -2.40 23.15 -11.20
C PHE A 234 -2.35 24.51 -11.95
N CYS A 235 -1.22 25.21 -11.89
CA CYS A 235 -1.08 26.51 -12.56
C CYS A 235 -1.22 26.34 -14.10
N GLY A 236 -2.07 27.14 -14.73
CA GLY A 236 -2.31 27.07 -16.17
C GLY A 236 -3.18 25.90 -16.63
N CYS A 237 -3.94 25.27 -15.75
CA CYS A 237 -5.00 24.34 -16.10
C CYS A 237 -6.27 25.14 -16.45
N GLU A 238 -6.29 25.72 -17.68
CA GLU A 238 -7.31 26.71 -18.06
C GLU A 238 -8.74 26.16 -18.11
N SER A 239 -8.89 24.87 -18.39
CA SER A 239 -10.20 24.20 -18.45
C SER A 239 -10.68 23.65 -17.11
N LEU A 240 -9.88 23.78 -16.04
CA LEU A 240 -10.21 23.18 -14.75
C LEU A 240 -11.35 23.94 -14.06
N THR A 241 -12.51 23.31 -13.98
CA THR A 241 -13.73 23.91 -13.42
C THR A 241 -14.03 23.45 -12.01
N SER A 242 -13.50 22.31 -11.58
CA SER A 242 -13.71 21.77 -10.23
C SER A 242 -12.52 20.99 -9.73
N ILE A 243 -12.21 21.17 -8.47
CA ILE A 243 -11.33 20.32 -7.65
C ILE A 243 -12.20 19.85 -6.50
N ASN A 244 -12.46 18.55 -6.42
CA ASN A 244 -13.32 17.95 -5.40
C ASN A 244 -12.46 17.12 -4.44
#